data_e907ca17b4d4c396cd4b1419fbe64a62
#
_entry.id   e907ca17b4d4c396cd4b1419fbe64a62
#
_cell.length_a   1.000
_cell.length_b   1.000
_cell.length_c   1.000
_cell.angle_alpha   90.00
_cell.angle_beta   90.00
_cell.angle_gamma   90.00
#
_symmetry.space_group_name_H-M   'P 1'
#
loop_
_entity.id
_entity.type
_entity.pdbx_description
1 polymer ?
#
loop_
_entity_poly.entity_id
_entity_poly.type
_entity_poly.pdbx_seq_one_letter_code
_entity_poly.pdbx_strand_id
1 'polypeptide(L)'
;IMQAVSGDKLAIALARQGGVSFIYGSQSIENEAAMVRRVKSFKAGYVVSDSNLAPTATLHDVLELKARTGHSTIAITADGTPCGKLLGIVASRDYRINHTPDDAPVTTFMTPIEKLVTAPENTSLHDCNNIIWDNKINTLPLVDAEGNLKYMVFRKDYDSHKKNANELLDKNKSYVVGAGINTRDYAERVPALVDAGVDVLCIDSSEGYSEWQSRTIGWIREHYGDTVKVGAGNVVDAEGFRFLAEAGADFVKIGIGGGSICITRETKGIGRGQATAVIEVAKARDEYYKETGIYVPICSDGGIVHD
;
A
#
# COMPACT_ATOMS: atom_id res chain seq x y z
N ILE A 1 -11.27 -10.16 0.77
CA ILE A 1 -10.93 -8.83 0.22
C ILE A 1 -12.24 -8.06 0.05
N MET A 2 -12.47 -7.03 0.87
CA MET A 2 -13.80 -6.39 0.96
C MET A 2 -13.68 -4.87 0.97
N GLN A 3 -14.58 -4.19 0.27
CA GLN A 3 -14.62 -2.73 0.15
C GLN A 3 -14.59 -2.00 1.50
N ALA A 4 -15.28 -2.51 2.51
CA ALA A 4 -15.39 -1.87 3.83
C ALA A 4 -14.06 -1.80 4.60
N VAL A 5 -13.09 -2.67 4.29
CA VAL A 5 -11.86 -2.81 5.08
C VAL A 5 -10.57 -2.84 4.26
N SER A 6 -10.62 -3.18 2.97
CA SER A 6 -9.42 -3.45 2.16
C SER A 6 -8.97 -2.25 1.32
N GLY A 7 -8.92 -1.07 1.91
CA GLY A 7 -8.45 0.15 1.25
C GLY A 7 -6.96 0.45 1.49
N ASP A 8 -6.47 1.49 0.84
CA ASP A 8 -5.08 1.96 0.88
C ASP A 8 -4.59 2.36 2.30
N LYS A 9 -5.47 2.96 3.11
CA LYS A 9 -5.14 3.33 4.50
C LYS A 9 -4.81 2.11 5.36
N LEU A 10 -5.62 1.05 5.25
CA LEU A 10 -5.36 -0.21 5.95
C LEU A 10 -4.11 -0.88 5.39
N ALA A 11 -3.91 -0.86 4.08
CA ALA A 11 -2.72 -1.45 3.45
C ALA A 11 -1.43 -0.83 3.99
N ILE A 12 -1.37 0.51 4.12
CA ILE A 12 -0.24 1.22 4.72
C ILE A 12 -0.05 0.84 6.19
N ALA A 13 -1.14 0.78 6.96
CA ALA A 13 -1.08 0.44 8.38
C ALA A 13 -0.58 -1.00 8.60
N LEU A 14 -1.05 -1.96 7.81
CA LEU A 14 -0.63 -3.36 7.87
C LEU A 14 0.84 -3.53 7.44
N ALA A 15 1.27 -2.88 6.35
CA ALA A 15 2.65 -2.95 5.89
C ALA A 15 3.64 -2.45 6.97
N ARG A 16 3.26 -1.42 7.74
CA ARG A 16 4.04 -0.94 8.90
C ARG A 16 4.20 -1.97 10.01
N GLN A 17 3.27 -2.91 10.11
CA GLN A 17 3.29 -3.99 11.11
C GLN A 17 3.80 -5.33 10.55
N GLY A 18 4.29 -5.36 9.31
CA GLY A 18 4.80 -6.57 8.68
C GLY A 18 3.75 -7.40 7.95
N GLY A 19 2.53 -6.89 7.80
CA GLY A 19 1.45 -7.56 7.08
C GLY A 19 1.27 -7.03 5.66
N VAL A 20 0.60 -7.80 4.81
CA VAL A 20 0.19 -7.39 3.47
C VAL A 20 -1.33 -7.27 3.39
N SER A 21 -1.84 -6.19 2.80
CA SER A 21 -3.25 -6.04 2.46
C SER A 21 -3.45 -6.15 0.96
N PHE A 22 -4.60 -6.68 0.58
CA PHE A 22 -5.04 -6.73 -0.82
C PHE A 22 -6.11 -5.67 -1.03
N ILE A 23 -5.85 -4.68 -1.89
CA ILE A 23 -6.85 -3.67 -2.26
C ILE A 23 -8.05 -4.35 -2.91
N TYR A 24 -9.27 -3.91 -2.56
CA TYR A 24 -10.48 -4.56 -3.07
C TYR A 24 -10.72 -4.29 -4.56
N GLY A 25 -11.04 -5.35 -5.32
CA GLY A 25 -11.28 -5.29 -6.77
C GLY A 25 -12.72 -4.91 -7.18
N SER A 26 -13.66 -4.77 -6.22
CA SER A 26 -15.06 -4.37 -6.52
C SER A 26 -15.20 -2.86 -6.72
N GLN A 27 -14.37 -2.30 -7.59
CA GLN A 27 -14.33 -0.89 -7.96
C GLN A 27 -13.78 -0.74 -9.39
N SER A 28 -13.71 0.49 -9.91
CA SER A 28 -13.10 0.73 -11.21
C SER A 28 -11.59 0.44 -11.19
N ILE A 29 -11.05 0.06 -12.35
CA ILE A 29 -9.63 -0.25 -12.53
C ILE A 29 -8.77 0.95 -12.14
N GLU A 30 -9.18 2.15 -12.55
CA GLU A 30 -8.46 3.41 -12.28
C GLU A 30 -8.38 3.70 -10.78
N ASN A 31 -9.48 3.50 -10.05
CA ASN A 31 -9.51 3.74 -8.60
C ASN A 31 -8.63 2.74 -7.85
N GLU A 32 -8.69 1.47 -8.21
CA GLU A 32 -7.85 0.44 -7.59
C GLU A 32 -6.37 0.70 -7.86
N ALA A 33 -6.00 0.96 -9.11
CA ALA A 33 -4.63 1.32 -9.49
C ALA A 33 -4.16 2.60 -8.77
N ALA A 34 -5.03 3.60 -8.58
CA ALA A 34 -4.70 4.78 -7.80
C ALA A 34 -4.46 4.48 -6.32
N MET A 35 -5.22 3.55 -5.71
CA MET A 35 -4.97 3.09 -4.34
C MET A 35 -3.63 2.35 -4.23
N VAL A 36 -3.31 1.46 -5.18
CA VAL A 36 -2.02 0.77 -5.24
C VAL A 36 -0.89 1.79 -5.33
N ARG A 37 -0.96 2.75 -6.27
CA ARG A 37 0.05 3.82 -6.39
C ARG A 37 0.23 4.61 -5.11
N ARG A 38 -0.85 4.93 -4.38
CA ARG A 38 -0.75 5.61 -3.09
C ARG A 38 0.04 4.78 -2.07
N VAL A 39 -0.21 3.48 -1.95
CA VAL A 39 0.56 2.62 -1.05
C VAL A 39 2.02 2.55 -1.48
N LYS A 40 2.29 2.36 -2.77
CA LYS A 40 3.66 2.30 -3.33
C LYS A 40 4.44 3.61 -3.22
N SER A 41 3.76 4.74 -3.13
CA SER A 41 4.41 6.02 -2.90
C SER A 41 5.00 6.18 -1.49
N PHE A 42 4.57 5.36 -0.53
CA PHE A 42 5.15 5.33 0.80
C PHE A 42 6.42 4.50 0.81
N LYS A 43 7.52 5.15 1.17
CA LYS A 43 8.81 4.51 1.46
C LYS A 43 9.09 4.61 2.95
N ALA A 44 9.71 3.58 3.53
CA ALA A 44 10.08 3.59 4.95
C ALA A 44 10.97 4.81 5.28
N GLY A 45 10.50 5.65 6.19
CA GLY A 45 11.19 6.90 6.56
C GLY A 45 11.06 8.05 5.57
N TYR A 46 10.41 7.85 4.41
CA TYR A 46 10.09 8.90 3.44
C TYR A 46 8.58 9.14 3.44
N VAL A 47 8.17 10.39 3.51
CA VAL A 47 6.76 10.78 3.56
C VAL A 47 6.41 11.57 2.31
N VAL A 48 5.43 11.12 1.54
CA VAL A 48 4.77 11.98 0.55
C VAL A 48 3.93 12.98 1.31
N SER A 49 4.17 14.26 1.11
CA SER A 49 3.47 15.31 1.85
C SER A 49 1.98 15.31 1.51
N ASP A 50 1.13 15.20 2.53
CA ASP A 50 -0.32 15.40 2.45
C ASP A 50 -0.75 16.78 2.95
N SER A 51 0.24 17.60 3.32
CA SER A 51 0.07 18.93 3.88
C SER A 51 0.81 19.93 3.00
N ASN A 52 0.14 20.37 1.93
CA ASN A 52 0.70 21.26 0.92
C ASN A 52 -0.26 22.42 0.67
N LEU A 53 0.29 23.60 0.43
CA LEU A 53 -0.44 24.81 0.07
C LEU A 53 0.25 25.54 -1.09
N ALA A 54 -0.53 26.29 -1.85
CA ALA A 54 -0.02 27.21 -2.87
C ALA A 54 0.51 28.50 -2.22
N PRO A 55 1.38 29.27 -2.90
CA PRO A 55 1.95 30.51 -2.37
C PRO A 55 0.90 31.61 -2.13
N THR A 56 -0.29 31.47 -2.68
CA THR A 56 -1.43 32.38 -2.47
C THR A 56 -2.20 32.10 -1.18
N ALA A 57 -1.89 31.02 -0.48
CA ALA A 57 -2.53 30.67 0.78
C ALA A 57 -2.15 31.65 1.92
N THR A 58 -2.98 31.69 2.94
CA THR A 58 -2.86 32.59 4.10
C THR A 58 -2.54 31.82 5.38
N LEU A 59 -2.30 32.52 6.49
CA LEU A 59 -2.17 31.90 7.81
C LEU A 59 -3.43 31.11 8.18
N HIS A 60 -4.61 31.63 7.84
CA HIS A 60 -5.87 30.91 8.06
C HIS A 60 -5.86 29.53 7.44
N ASP A 61 -5.46 29.43 6.15
CA ASP A 61 -5.36 28.15 5.43
C ASP A 61 -4.35 27.20 6.08
N VAL A 62 -3.25 27.73 6.59
CA VAL A 62 -2.24 26.96 7.34
C VAL A 62 -2.84 26.35 8.61
N LEU A 63 -3.59 27.16 9.37
CA LEU A 63 -4.22 26.71 10.61
C LEU A 63 -5.33 25.69 10.38
N GLU A 64 -6.15 25.90 9.35
CA GLU A 64 -7.21 24.95 8.94
C GLU A 64 -6.58 23.63 8.49
N LEU A 65 -5.57 23.65 7.62
CA LEU A 65 -4.87 22.44 7.17
C LEU A 65 -4.23 21.69 8.34
N LYS A 66 -3.60 22.42 9.27
CA LYS A 66 -3.02 21.83 10.47
C LYS A 66 -4.08 21.20 11.39
N ALA A 67 -5.23 21.83 11.56
CA ALA A 67 -6.34 21.26 12.34
C ALA A 67 -6.88 19.97 11.71
N ARG A 68 -6.94 19.91 10.38
CA ARG A 68 -7.42 18.76 9.61
C ARG A 68 -6.41 17.59 9.59
N THR A 69 -5.11 17.88 9.39
CA THR A 69 -4.08 16.85 9.20
C THR A 69 -3.30 16.50 10.47
N GLY A 70 -3.29 17.39 11.46
CA GLY A 70 -2.45 17.26 12.65
C GLY A 70 -0.95 17.55 12.40
N HIS A 71 -0.57 17.91 11.18
CA HIS A 71 0.82 18.13 10.81
C HIS A 71 1.26 19.57 11.07
N SER A 72 2.47 19.74 11.60
CA SER A 72 3.03 21.05 11.96
C SER A 72 3.97 21.63 10.90
N THR A 73 4.30 20.86 9.89
CA THR A 73 5.15 21.25 8.76
C THR A 73 4.35 21.15 7.47
N ILE A 74 4.25 22.23 6.73
CA ILE A 74 3.45 22.34 5.51
C ILE A 74 4.41 22.75 4.38
N ALA A 75 4.40 22.02 3.28
CA ALA A 75 5.16 22.36 2.09
C ALA A 75 4.41 23.43 1.28
N ILE A 76 5.12 24.44 0.85
CA ILE A 76 4.60 25.45 -0.09
C ILE A 76 5.13 25.10 -1.48
N THR A 77 4.21 24.66 -2.34
CA THR A 77 4.53 24.28 -3.72
C THR A 77 3.84 25.24 -4.70
N ALA A 78 4.37 25.38 -5.91
CA ALA A 78 3.88 26.34 -6.88
C ALA A 78 2.39 26.21 -7.20
N ASP A 79 1.88 24.99 -7.15
CA ASP A 79 0.49 24.61 -7.45
C ASP A 79 -0.31 24.08 -6.25
N GLY A 80 0.30 24.04 -5.06
CA GLY A 80 -0.31 23.49 -3.85
C GLY A 80 -0.41 21.96 -3.83
N THR A 81 0.20 21.27 -4.78
CA THR A 81 0.15 19.80 -4.87
C THR A 81 1.34 19.12 -4.17
N PRO A 82 1.23 17.82 -3.81
CA PRO A 82 2.33 17.06 -3.20
C PRO A 82 3.60 16.94 -4.05
N CYS A 83 3.46 17.10 -5.37
CA CYS A 83 4.54 16.91 -6.34
C CYS A 83 4.87 18.21 -7.11
N GLY A 84 4.33 19.36 -6.68
CA GLY A 84 4.61 20.65 -7.28
C GLY A 84 6.03 21.15 -6.98
N LYS A 85 6.49 22.16 -7.73
CA LYS A 85 7.79 22.78 -7.49
C LYS A 85 7.83 23.37 -6.08
N LEU A 86 8.83 22.97 -5.30
CA LEU A 86 8.97 23.41 -3.91
C LEU A 86 9.43 24.88 -3.87
N LEU A 87 8.66 25.73 -3.18
CA LEU A 87 8.97 27.15 -2.98
C LEU A 87 9.43 27.45 -1.55
N GLY A 88 9.02 26.63 -0.60
CA GLY A 88 9.37 26.81 0.81
C GLY A 88 8.64 25.84 1.71
N ILE A 89 8.82 26.02 3.02
CA ILE A 89 8.06 25.32 4.05
C ILE A 89 7.54 26.29 5.10
N VAL A 90 6.40 25.97 5.71
CA VAL A 90 5.88 26.63 6.90
C VAL A 90 5.92 25.64 8.05
N ALA A 91 6.54 26.01 9.15
CA ALA A 91 6.54 25.27 10.40
C ALA A 91 5.94 26.12 11.52
N SER A 92 5.56 25.49 12.64
CA SER A 92 4.93 26.21 13.77
C SER A 92 5.80 27.34 14.38
N ARG A 93 7.09 27.36 14.11
CA ARG A 93 8.03 28.39 14.54
C ARG A 93 8.03 29.64 13.64
N ASP A 94 7.45 29.55 12.45
CA ASP A 94 7.55 30.60 11.41
C ASP A 94 6.45 31.66 11.57
N TYR A 95 5.44 31.39 12.40
CA TYR A 95 4.35 32.33 12.72
C TYR A 95 4.02 32.34 14.21
N ARG A 96 3.40 33.41 14.67
CA ARG A 96 2.87 33.54 16.03
C ARG A 96 1.38 33.79 15.99
N ILE A 97 0.60 32.84 16.53
CA ILE A 97 -0.86 32.99 16.72
C ILE A 97 -1.10 34.32 17.43
N ASN A 98 -1.86 35.17 17.32
CA ASN A 98 -2.10 36.49 17.95
C ASN A 98 -1.14 37.64 17.53
N HIS A 99 -0.14 37.39 16.69
CA HIS A 99 0.76 38.44 16.18
C HIS A 99 0.81 38.47 14.67
N THR A 100 0.73 37.33 14.00
CA THR A 100 0.67 37.25 12.53
C THR A 100 -0.80 37.33 12.14
N PRO A 101 -1.20 38.28 11.26
CA PRO A 101 -2.58 38.38 10.78
C PRO A 101 -3.07 37.11 10.10
N ASP A 102 -4.34 36.76 10.29
CA ASP A 102 -4.92 35.53 9.71
C ASP A 102 -4.92 35.54 8.17
N ASP A 103 -4.99 36.72 7.57
CA ASP A 103 -4.95 36.92 6.13
C ASP A 103 -3.53 37.14 5.58
N ALA A 104 -2.50 37.04 6.44
CA ALA A 104 -1.10 37.18 5.99
C ALA A 104 -0.74 36.06 5.00
N PRO A 105 -0.24 36.42 3.79
CA PRO A 105 0.19 35.42 2.82
C PRO A 105 1.34 34.54 3.36
N VAL A 106 1.32 33.23 3.08
CA VAL A 106 2.36 32.30 3.53
C VAL A 106 3.76 32.71 3.08
N THR A 107 3.88 33.39 1.95
CA THR A 107 5.15 33.90 1.41
C THR A 107 5.83 34.91 2.31
N THR A 108 5.11 35.55 3.22
CA THR A 108 5.67 36.57 4.14
C THR A 108 6.35 35.96 5.37
N PHE A 109 5.99 34.71 5.73
CA PHE A 109 6.52 34.07 6.92
C PHE A 109 7.08 32.66 6.67
N MET A 110 6.89 32.06 5.50
CA MET A 110 7.50 30.76 5.18
C MET A 110 9.04 30.85 5.20
N THR A 111 9.69 29.72 5.45
CA THR A 111 11.11 29.56 5.15
C THR A 111 11.25 29.28 3.64
N PRO A 112 11.77 30.22 2.84
CA PRO A 112 11.85 30.04 1.38
C PRO A 112 12.91 29.02 0.99
N ILE A 113 12.81 28.48 -0.24
CA ILE A 113 13.66 27.39 -0.75
C ILE A 113 15.16 27.70 -0.65
N GLU A 114 15.55 28.94 -0.86
CA GLU A 114 16.94 29.37 -0.82
C GLU A 114 17.59 29.26 0.58
N LYS A 115 16.75 29.18 1.62
CA LYS A 115 17.15 28.98 3.01
C LYS A 115 16.94 27.57 3.51
N LEU A 116 16.36 26.71 2.68
CA LEU A 116 16.13 25.30 3.03
C LEU A 116 17.34 24.44 2.67
N VAL A 117 17.62 23.48 3.54
CA VAL A 117 18.45 22.33 3.17
C VAL A 117 17.53 21.33 2.47
N THR A 118 17.88 20.98 1.24
CA THR A 118 17.18 19.95 0.44
C THR A 118 18.17 18.90 -0.01
N ALA A 119 17.68 17.75 -0.46
CA ALA A 119 18.52 16.72 -1.08
C ALA A 119 17.80 16.09 -2.28
N PRO A 120 18.53 15.42 -3.19
CA PRO A 120 17.94 14.68 -4.30
C PRO A 120 16.97 13.59 -3.84
N GLU A 121 15.95 13.30 -4.66
CA GLU A 121 14.91 12.28 -4.37
C GLU A 121 15.44 10.86 -4.14
N ASN A 122 16.63 10.54 -4.68
CA ASN A 122 17.28 9.24 -4.56
C ASN A 122 18.27 9.15 -3.39
N THR A 123 18.40 10.20 -2.56
CA THR A 123 19.28 10.20 -1.37
C THR A 123 18.87 9.09 -0.41
N SER A 124 19.83 8.28 0.07
CA SER A 124 19.54 7.21 1.01
C SER A 124 19.02 7.74 2.35
N LEU A 125 18.19 6.95 3.04
CA LEU A 125 17.68 7.36 4.36
C LEU A 125 18.79 7.60 5.38
N HIS A 126 19.90 6.85 5.28
CA HIS A 126 21.09 7.06 6.10
C HIS A 126 21.72 8.45 5.84
N ASP A 127 21.91 8.80 4.57
CA ASP A 127 22.47 10.09 4.20
C ASP A 127 21.52 11.25 4.53
N CYS A 128 20.21 11.06 4.33
CA CYS A 128 19.19 12.01 4.79
C CYS A 128 19.31 12.28 6.29
N ASN A 129 19.52 11.22 7.09
CA ASN A 129 19.69 11.37 8.52
C ASN A 129 20.97 12.12 8.88
N ASN A 130 22.09 11.86 8.20
CA ASN A 130 23.34 12.60 8.38
C ASN A 130 23.15 14.09 8.06
N ILE A 131 22.51 14.40 6.92
CA ILE A 131 22.18 15.79 6.53
C ILE A 131 21.33 16.48 7.61
N ILE A 132 20.31 15.78 8.13
CA ILE A 132 19.43 16.30 9.19
C ILE A 132 20.23 16.64 10.46
N TRP A 133 21.15 15.76 10.87
CA TRP A 133 21.96 15.96 12.07
C TRP A 133 22.99 17.04 11.90
N ASP A 134 23.73 17.06 10.79
CA ASP A 134 24.79 18.02 10.51
C ASP A 134 24.25 19.46 10.41
N ASN A 135 23.07 19.61 9.81
CA ASN A 135 22.42 20.91 9.65
C ASN A 135 21.47 21.27 10.81
N LYS A 136 21.32 20.40 11.83
CA LYS A 136 20.45 20.61 13.00
C LYS A 136 18.99 20.94 12.64
N ILE A 137 18.50 20.33 11.57
CA ILE A 137 17.12 20.46 11.08
C ILE A 137 16.25 19.30 11.54
N ASN A 138 14.92 19.45 11.49
CA ASN A 138 13.97 18.39 11.82
C ASN A 138 13.28 17.80 10.58
N THR A 139 13.44 18.46 9.44
CA THR A 139 12.75 18.12 8.21
C THR A 139 13.68 18.36 7.03
N LEU A 140 13.79 17.39 6.14
CA LEU A 140 14.58 17.45 4.92
C LEU A 140 13.66 17.18 3.73
N PRO A 141 13.33 18.18 2.91
CA PRO A 141 12.65 17.98 1.63
C PRO A 141 13.57 17.30 0.62
N LEU A 142 13.05 16.31 -0.10
CA LEU A 142 13.72 15.67 -1.23
C LEU A 142 13.05 16.10 -2.52
N VAL A 143 13.86 16.58 -3.46
CA VAL A 143 13.39 17.14 -4.73
C VAL A 143 14.01 16.41 -5.92
N ASP A 144 13.30 16.44 -7.07
CA ASP A 144 13.85 15.99 -8.35
C ASP A 144 14.78 17.04 -8.98
N ALA A 145 15.30 16.74 -10.17
CA ALA A 145 16.22 17.64 -10.90
C ALA A 145 15.57 18.98 -11.30
N GLU A 146 14.24 19.00 -11.44
CA GLU A 146 13.44 20.20 -11.76
C GLU A 146 13.06 21.00 -10.51
N GLY A 147 13.34 20.48 -9.31
CA GLY A 147 13.02 21.10 -8.02
C GLY A 147 11.61 20.82 -7.53
N ASN A 148 10.93 19.78 -8.08
CA ASN A 148 9.62 19.36 -7.59
C ASN A 148 9.78 18.51 -6.33
N LEU A 149 8.89 18.73 -5.36
CA LEU A 149 8.86 17.95 -4.13
C LEU A 149 8.48 16.49 -4.43
N LYS A 150 9.26 15.54 -3.89
CA LYS A 150 8.96 14.10 -3.97
C LYS A 150 8.65 13.52 -2.60
N TYR A 151 9.51 13.81 -1.63
CA TYR A 151 9.37 13.27 -0.28
C TYR A 151 9.78 14.31 0.76
N MET A 152 9.29 14.12 1.97
CA MET A 152 9.77 14.75 3.19
C MET A 152 10.40 13.67 4.07
N VAL A 153 11.57 13.91 4.63
CA VAL A 153 12.18 13.06 5.65
C VAL A 153 12.19 13.83 6.96
N PHE A 154 11.58 13.23 7.99
CA PHE A 154 11.52 13.82 9.32
C PHE A 154 12.46 13.07 10.26
N ARG A 155 13.15 13.80 11.13
CA ARG A 155 14.03 13.21 12.15
C ARG A 155 13.30 12.18 13.02
N LYS A 156 12.06 12.47 13.43
CA LYS A 156 11.23 11.56 14.24
C LYS A 156 10.90 10.24 13.53
N ASP A 157 10.75 10.26 12.19
CA ASP A 157 10.36 9.09 11.42
C ASP A 157 11.54 8.14 11.19
N TYR A 158 12.76 8.66 11.14
CA TYR A 158 13.96 7.82 11.14
C TYR A 158 14.07 6.98 12.41
N ASP A 159 13.82 7.59 13.57
CA ASP A 159 13.83 6.87 14.85
C ASP A 159 12.68 5.86 14.93
N SER A 160 11.52 6.17 14.37
CA SER A 160 10.36 5.27 14.29
C SER A 160 10.63 4.09 13.36
N HIS A 161 11.23 4.32 12.19
CA HIS A 161 11.61 3.24 11.26
C HIS A 161 12.63 2.28 11.91
N LYS A 162 13.59 2.78 12.66
CA LYS A 162 14.54 1.94 13.42
C LYS A 162 13.85 1.05 14.46
N LYS A 163 12.73 1.49 15.03
CA LYS A 163 11.92 0.75 16.00
C LYS A 163 10.97 -0.25 15.35
N ASN A 164 10.58 -0.01 14.09
CA ASN A 164 9.65 -0.86 13.34
C ASN A 164 10.42 -1.83 12.43
N ALA A 165 11.20 -2.74 13.03
CA ALA A 165 11.97 -3.74 12.30
C ALA A 165 11.12 -4.71 11.45
N ASN A 166 9.81 -4.70 11.63
CA ASN A 166 8.86 -5.60 10.98
C ASN A 166 8.20 -5.01 9.72
N GLU A 167 8.50 -3.78 9.33
CA GLU A 167 7.89 -3.18 8.13
C GLU A 167 8.08 -4.07 6.89
N LEU A 168 6.97 -4.37 6.20
CA LEU A 168 6.99 -5.17 4.98
C LEU A 168 7.30 -4.30 3.77
N LEU A 169 8.54 -4.38 3.31
CA LEU A 169 9.09 -3.53 2.26
C LEU A 169 9.52 -4.35 1.04
N ASP A 170 9.34 -3.79 -0.14
CA ASP A 170 9.95 -4.28 -1.37
C ASP A 170 11.44 -3.90 -1.47
N LYS A 171 12.08 -4.32 -2.57
CA LYS A 171 13.49 -4.00 -2.84
C LYS A 171 13.79 -2.49 -2.96
N ASN A 172 12.78 -1.68 -3.25
CA ASN A 172 12.87 -0.22 -3.39
C ASN A 172 12.54 0.52 -2.09
N LYS A 173 12.33 -0.20 -0.99
CA LYS A 173 11.89 0.33 0.32
C LYS A 173 10.48 0.91 0.32
N SER A 174 9.67 0.62 -0.70
CA SER A 174 8.24 0.93 -0.72
C SER A 174 7.45 -0.17 0.01
N TYR A 175 6.29 0.18 0.57
CA TYR A 175 5.43 -0.81 1.21
C TYR A 175 4.92 -1.84 0.21
N VAL A 176 4.90 -3.11 0.63
CA VAL A 176 4.32 -4.20 -0.15
C VAL A 176 2.80 -4.11 -0.12
N VAL A 177 2.16 -4.25 -1.27
CA VAL A 177 0.71 -4.22 -1.42
C VAL A 177 0.22 -5.24 -2.43
N GLY A 178 -0.86 -5.91 -2.10
CA GLY A 178 -1.61 -6.76 -3.00
C GLY A 178 -2.84 -6.07 -3.59
N ALA A 179 -3.40 -6.67 -4.62
CA ALA A 179 -4.67 -6.26 -5.21
C ALA A 179 -5.56 -7.47 -5.52
N GLY A 180 -6.84 -7.33 -5.23
CA GLY A 180 -7.86 -8.35 -5.52
C GLY A 180 -8.36 -8.21 -6.96
N ILE A 181 -8.30 -9.26 -7.72
CA ILE A 181 -8.80 -9.30 -9.10
C ILE A 181 -9.94 -10.32 -9.24
N ASN A 182 -10.70 -10.20 -10.31
CA ASN A 182 -11.73 -11.15 -10.68
C ASN A 182 -11.40 -11.82 -12.04
N THR A 183 -12.20 -12.81 -12.43
CA THR A 183 -11.99 -13.59 -13.65
C THR A 183 -12.70 -13.02 -14.89
N ARG A 184 -13.16 -11.76 -14.85
CA ARG A 184 -13.93 -11.15 -15.95
C ARG A 184 -13.15 -10.08 -16.69
N ASP A 185 -12.52 -9.16 -15.96
CA ASP A 185 -11.82 -7.98 -16.50
C ASP A 185 -10.30 -8.03 -16.29
N TYR A 186 -9.77 -9.21 -15.96
CA TYR A 186 -8.34 -9.38 -15.63
C TYR A 186 -7.40 -8.89 -16.74
N ALA A 187 -7.79 -9.06 -18.01
CA ALA A 187 -6.96 -8.67 -19.15
C ALA A 187 -6.69 -7.14 -19.22
N GLU A 188 -7.62 -6.34 -18.68
CA GLU A 188 -7.47 -4.87 -18.59
C GLU A 188 -6.96 -4.46 -17.22
N ARG A 189 -7.43 -5.10 -16.15
CA ARG A 189 -7.13 -4.78 -14.76
C ARG A 189 -5.68 -5.09 -14.38
N VAL A 190 -5.19 -6.27 -14.74
CA VAL A 190 -3.84 -6.71 -14.37
C VAL A 190 -2.76 -5.76 -14.91
N PRO A 191 -2.75 -5.37 -16.20
CA PRO A 191 -1.79 -4.39 -16.70
C PRO A 191 -1.80 -3.08 -15.91
N ALA A 192 -2.98 -2.53 -15.61
CA ALA A 192 -3.10 -1.28 -14.87
C ALA A 192 -2.57 -1.38 -13.42
N LEU A 193 -2.77 -2.52 -12.78
CA LEU A 193 -2.24 -2.79 -11.43
C LEU A 193 -0.72 -3.02 -11.44
N VAL A 194 -0.20 -3.70 -12.45
CA VAL A 194 1.24 -3.90 -12.64
C VAL A 194 1.94 -2.56 -12.87
N ASP A 195 1.39 -1.71 -13.74
CA ASP A 195 1.89 -0.35 -13.97
C ASP A 195 1.81 0.53 -12.71
N ALA A 196 0.84 0.27 -11.84
CA ALA A 196 0.74 0.92 -10.53
C ALA A 196 1.77 0.41 -9.51
N GLY A 197 2.48 -0.68 -9.81
CA GLY A 197 3.52 -1.27 -8.97
C GLY A 197 3.01 -2.28 -7.95
N VAL A 198 1.88 -2.97 -8.21
CA VAL A 198 1.39 -4.04 -7.33
C VAL A 198 2.43 -5.14 -7.15
N ASP A 199 2.58 -5.64 -5.93
CA ASP A 199 3.55 -6.71 -5.62
C ASP A 199 2.95 -8.11 -5.77
N VAL A 200 1.66 -8.25 -5.50
CA VAL A 200 0.96 -9.54 -5.53
C VAL A 200 -0.51 -9.37 -5.91
N LEU A 201 -1.00 -10.22 -6.77
CA LEU A 201 -2.42 -10.30 -7.15
C LEU A 201 -3.11 -11.42 -6.36
N CYS A 202 -4.42 -11.30 -6.17
CA CYS A 202 -5.24 -12.37 -5.62
C CYS A 202 -6.55 -12.48 -6.40
N ILE A 203 -6.79 -13.61 -7.06
CA ILE A 203 -8.08 -13.92 -7.65
C ILE A 203 -9.04 -14.27 -6.50
N ASP A 204 -9.94 -13.34 -6.18
CA ASP A 204 -10.84 -13.46 -5.03
C ASP A 204 -12.25 -13.87 -5.48
N SER A 205 -12.61 -15.09 -5.15
CA SER A 205 -13.91 -15.67 -5.50
C SER A 205 -14.42 -16.58 -4.38
N SER A 206 -15.73 -16.66 -4.22
CA SER A 206 -16.37 -17.66 -3.33
C SER A 206 -16.24 -19.10 -3.83
N GLU A 207 -15.69 -19.30 -5.02
CA GLU A 207 -15.54 -20.59 -5.70
C GLU A 207 -14.25 -20.61 -6.53
N GLY A 208 -13.14 -21.06 -5.92
CA GLY A 208 -11.82 -21.07 -6.55
C GLY A 208 -11.61 -22.27 -7.49
N TYR A 209 -12.25 -23.39 -7.24
CA TYR A 209 -12.13 -24.59 -8.06
C TYR A 209 -12.92 -24.44 -9.36
N SER A 210 -12.42 -23.62 -10.27
CA SER A 210 -13.09 -23.34 -11.55
C SER A 210 -12.10 -23.08 -12.68
N GLU A 211 -12.49 -23.44 -13.89
CA GLU A 211 -11.71 -23.16 -15.10
C GLU A 211 -11.43 -21.68 -15.30
N TRP A 212 -12.31 -20.79 -14.83
CA TRP A 212 -12.13 -19.36 -14.95
C TRP A 212 -10.89 -18.89 -14.19
N GLN A 213 -10.62 -19.44 -13.00
CA GLN A 213 -9.42 -19.12 -12.26
C GLN A 213 -8.16 -19.68 -12.94
N SER A 214 -8.21 -20.95 -13.37
CA SER A 214 -7.08 -21.54 -14.11
C SER A 214 -6.74 -20.74 -15.38
N ARG A 215 -7.74 -20.32 -16.15
CA ARG A 215 -7.54 -19.46 -17.34
C ARG A 215 -6.94 -18.11 -16.98
N THR A 216 -7.39 -17.49 -15.89
CA THR A 216 -6.86 -16.20 -15.43
C THR A 216 -5.41 -16.33 -14.99
N ILE A 217 -5.07 -17.38 -14.23
CA ILE A 217 -3.69 -17.69 -13.84
C ILE A 217 -2.83 -17.92 -15.08
N GLY A 218 -3.28 -18.77 -16.00
CA GLY A 218 -2.58 -19.07 -17.24
C GLY A 218 -2.28 -17.81 -18.06
N TRP A 219 -3.26 -16.90 -18.18
CA TRP A 219 -3.07 -15.63 -18.88
C TRP A 219 -2.01 -14.76 -18.18
N ILE A 220 -2.04 -14.67 -16.84
CA ILE A 220 -1.04 -13.91 -16.07
C ILE A 220 0.37 -14.51 -16.29
N ARG A 221 0.49 -15.84 -16.27
CA ARG A 221 1.77 -16.53 -16.50
C ARG A 221 2.29 -16.31 -17.91
N GLU A 222 1.43 -16.33 -18.91
CA GLU A 222 1.79 -16.08 -20.30
C GLU A 222 2.34 -14.67 -20.52
N HIS A 223 1.75 -13.65 -19.87
CA HIS A 223 2.09 -12.25 -20.08
C HIS A 223 3.20 -11.72 -19.16
N TYR A 224 3.29 -12.25 -17.95
CA TYR A 224 4.17 -11.72 -16.89
C TYR A 224 5.13 -12.77 -16.30
N GLY A 225 4.98 -14.05 -16.66
CA GLY A 225 5.78 -15.13 -16.08
C GLY A 225 5.71 -15.16 -14.55
N ASP A 226 6.87 -15.22 -13.90
CA ASP A 226 7.01 -15.23 -12.44
C ASP A 226 7.26 -13.83 -11.86
N THR A 227 7.25 -12.80 -12.67
CA THR A 227 7.51 -11.42 -12.22
C THR A 227 6.37 -10.85 -11.39
N VAL A 228 5.14 -11.33 -11.63
CA VAL A 228 3.94 -10.98 -10.87
C VAL A 228 3.48 -12.19 -10.09
N LYS A 229 3.39 -12.06 -8.78
CA LYS A 229 2.86 -13.11 -7.91
C LYS A 229 1.34 -13.11 -7.93
N VAL A 230 0.74 -14.30 -8.04
CA VAL A 230 -0.73 -14.46 -8.09
C VAL A 230 -1.20 -15.55 -7.14
N GLY A 231 -2.08 -15.17 -6.22
CA GLY A 231 -2.86 -16.08 -5.39
C GLY A 231 -4.22 -16.34 -5.99
N ALA A 232 -4.82 -17.45 -5.61
CA ALA A 232 -6.12 -17.88 -6.09
C ALA A 232 -6.96 -18.48 -4.98
N GLY A 233 -8.25 -18.48 -5.14
CA GLY A 233 -9.18 -19.06 -4.17
C GLY A 233 -10.59 -18.45 -4.28
N ASN A 234 -11.50 -18.89 -3.41
CA ASN A 234 -11.24 -19.75 -2.25
C ASN A 234 -11.59 -21.22 -2.57
N VAL A 235 -10.88 -22.10 -1.93
CA VAL A 235 -11.13 -23.54 -1.96
C VAL A 235 -11.29 -24.10 -0.54
N VAL A 236 -11.79 -25.34 -0.39
CA VAL A 236 -12.04 -25.96 0.93
C VAL A 236 -11.54 -27.40 1.04
N ASP A 237 -10.91 -27.93 0.01
CA ASP A 237 -10.46 -29.31 -0.08
C ASP A 237 -9.13 -29.48 -0.83
N ALA A 238 -8.62 -30.71 -0.81
CA ALA A 238 -7.35 -31.08 -1.43
C ALA A 238 -7.38 -30.95 -2.97
N GLU A 239 -8.49 -31.28 -3.60
CA GLU A 239 -8.63 -31.25 -5.05
C GLU A 239 -8.57 -29.81 -5.57
N GLY A 240 -9.33 -28.90 -4.93
CA GLY A 240 -9.32 -27.48 -5.26
C GLY A 240 -7.93 -26.85 -5.07
N PHE A 241 -7.21 -27.23 -4.00
CA PHE A 241 -5.83 -26.77 -3.80
C PHE A 241 -4.92 -27.22 -4.93
N ARG A 242 -4.91 -28.54 -5.25
CA ARG A 242 -4.06 -29.10 -6.31
C ARG A 242 -4.35 -28.44 -7.65
N PHE A 243 -5.63 -28.30 -7.99
CA PHE A 243 -6.05 -27.65 -9.23
C PHE A 243 -5.47 -26.24 -9.40
N LEU A 244 -5.51 -25.41 -8.35
CA LEU A 244 -4.96 -24.05 -8.41
C LEU A 244 -3.44 -24.04 -8.38
N ALA A 245 -2.81 -24.91 -7.61
CA ALA A 245 -1.35 -25.03 -7.57
C ALA A 245 -0.79 -25.50 -8.92
N GLU A 246 -1.39 -26.48 -9.56
CA GLU A 246 -1.03 -26.97 -10.89
C GLU A 246 -1.28 -25.94 -12.00
N ALA A 247 -2.30 -25.08 -11.83
CA ALA A 247 -2.52 -23.93 -12.72
C ALA A 247 -1.45 -22.85 -12.58
N GLY A 248 -0.59 -22.91 -11.55
CA GLY A 248 0.51 -21.99 -11.33
C GLY A 248 0.25 -20.89 -10.30
N ALA A 249 -0.69 -21.08 -9.36
CA ALA A 249 -0.89 -20.14 -8.26
C ALA A 249 0.33 -20.11 -7.32
N ASP A 250 0.77 -18.92 -6.89
CA ASP A 250 1.86 -18.77 -5.91
C ASP A 250 1.39 -18.99 -4.47
N PHE A 251 0.11 -18.81 -4.19
CA PHE A 251 -0.52 -19.18 -2.92
C PHE A 251 -2.01 -19.47 -3.13
N VAL A 252 -2.61 -20.23 -2.19
CA VAL A 252 -4.02 -20.58 -2.27
C VAL A 252 -4.77 -20.13 -1.03
N LYS A 253 -5.90 -19.44 -1.24
CA LYS A 253 -6.79 -18.96 -0.18
C LYS A 253 -7.87 -19.98 0.14
N ILE A 254 -8.05 -20.28 1.44
CA ILE A 254 -8.89 -21.36 1.95
C ILE A 254 -10.06 -20.80 2.74
N GLY A 255 -11.25 -21.27 2.46
CA GLY A 255 -12.44 -20.97 3.23
C GLY A 255 -13.58 -20.45 2.36
N ILE A 256 -14.75 -21.09 2.47
CA ILE A 256 -15.98 -20.67 1.80
C ILE A 256 -17.07 -20.49 2.85
N GLY A 257 -17.61 -19.28 2.92
CA GLY A 257 -18.75 -18.98 3.78
C GLY A 257 -18.43 -18.94 5.28
N GLY A 258 -17.14 -18.83 5.68
CA GLY A 258 -16.71 -18.77 7.08
C GLY A 258 -16.91 -17.42 7.76
N GLY A 259 -17.07 -16.34 7.01
CA GLY A 259 -17.28 -15.00 7.54
C GLY A 259 -18.68 -14.80 8.12
N SER A 260 -18.81 -13.99 9.17
CA SER A 260 -20.08 -13.75 9.86
C SER A 260 -21.19 -13.13 9.00
N ILE A 261 -20.82 -12.44 7.92
CA ILE A 261 -21.76 -11.79 6.98
C ILE A 261 -21.92 -12.57 5.66
N CYS A 262 -21.22 -13.69 5.50
CA CYS A 262 -21.20 -14.43 4.24
C CYS A 262 -22.45 -15.32 4.10
N ILE A 263 -23.17 -15.14 3.01
CA ILE A 263 -24.38 -15.93 2.67
C ILE A 263 -24.12 -17.02 1.63
N THR A 264 -22.88 -17.25 1.24
CA THR A 264 -22.54 -18.23 0.18
C THR A 264 -23.04 -19.65 0.51
N ARG A 265 -22.93 -20.07 1.78
CA ARG A 265 -23.40 -21.40 2.22
C ARG A 265 -24.91 -21.55 2.07
N GLU A 266 -25.66 -20.49 2.33
CA GLU A 266 -27.14 -20.49 2.20
C GLU A 266 -27.58 -20.42 0.75
N THR A 267 -26.92 -19.58 -0.05
CA THR A 267 -27.34 -19.28 -1.43
C THR A 267 -26.84 -20.30 -2.45
N LYS A 268 -25.63 -20.85 -2.25
CA LYS A 268 -25.00 -21.80 -3.17
C LYS A 268 -24.97 -23.26 -2.64
N GLY A 269 -25.21 -23.45 -1.36
CA GLY A 269 -25.13 -24.76 -0.74
C GLY A 269 -23.73 -25.33 -0.63
N ILE A 270 -22.70 -24.52 -0.76
CA ILE A 270 -21.30 -24.92 -0.69
C ILE A 270 -20.60 -24.30 0.53
N GLY A 271 -19.65 -25.05 1.07
CA GLY A 271 -18.83 -24.58 2.20
C GLY A 271 -18.32 -25.75 3.02
N ARG A 272 -17.43 -25.47 3.95
CA ARG A 272 -16.85 -26.46 4.85
C ARG A 272 -16.47 -25.80 6.16
N GLY A 273 -16.38 -26.56 7.24
CA GLY A 273 -15.83 -26.05 8.51
C GLY A 273 -14.38 -25.61 8.31
N GLN A 274 -14.04 -24.39 8.78
CA GLN A 274 -12.75 -23.77 8.46
C GLN A 274 -11.56 -24.63 8.95
N ALA A 275 -11.60 -25.13 10.17
CA ALA A 275 -10.52 -25.98 10.70
C ALA A 275 -10.32 -27.25 9.84
N THR A 276 -11.42 -27.92 9.43
CA THR A 276 -11.37 -29.11 8.58
C THR A 276 -10.75 -28.77 7.22
N ALA A 277 -11.17 -27.66 6.59
CA ALA A 277 -10.63 -27.23 5.30
C ALA A 277 -9.13 -26.94 5.39
N VAL A 278 -8.69 -26.22 6.42
CA VAL A 278 -7.26 -25.89 6.62
C VAL A 278 -6.43 -27.14 6.84
N ILE A 279 -6.88 -28.09 7.68
CA ILE A 279 -6.15 -29.35 7.94
C ILE A 279 -5.98 -30.16 6.66
N GLU A 280 -7.04 -30.31 5.87
CA GLU A 280 -6.98 -31.10 4.64
C GLU A 280 -6.10 -30.42 3.57
N VAL A 281 -6.30 -29.13 3.36
CA VAL A 281 -5.51 -28.41 2.37
C VAL A 281 -4.04 -28.30 2.78
N ALA A 282 -3.73 -28.13 4.09
CA ALA A 282 -2.35 -28.14 4.57
C ALA A 282 -1.66 -29.48 4.28
N LYS A 283 -2.38 -30.60 4.47
CA LYS A 283 -1.88 -31.93 4.11
C LYS A 283 -1.63 -32.05 2.60
N ALA A 284 -2.57 -31.61 1.78
CA ALA A 284 -2.43 -31.62 0.32
C ALA A 284 -1.25 -30.77 -0.16
N ARG A 285 -1.02 -29.59 0.45
CA ARG A 285 0.14 -28.73 0.20
C ARG A 285 1.45 -29.46 0.51
N ASP A 286 1.54 -30.14 1.66
CA ASP A 286 2.75 -30.84 2.07
C ASP A 286 3.03 -32.05 1.17
N GLU A 287 2.01 -32.73 0.71
CA GLU A 287 2.10 -33.83 -0.28
C GLU A 287 2.55 -33.27 -1.63
N TYR A 288 1.93 -32.21 -2.14
CA TYR A 288 2.30 -31.55 -3.38
C TYR A 288 3.76 -31.09 -3.36
N TYR A 289 4.22 -30.51 -2.24
CA TYR A 289 5.62 -30.13 -2.07
C TYR A 289 6.57 -31.32 -2.15
N LYS A 290 6.23 -32.46 -1.54
CA LYS A 290 7.06 -33.69 -1.62
C LYS A 290 7.11 -34.24 -3.04
N GLU A 291 6.02 -34.13 -3.79
CA GLU A 291 5.91 -34.65 -5.15
C GLU A 291 6.64 -33.78 -6.19
N THR A 292 6.52 -32.45 -6.04
CA THR A 292 6.97 -31.49 -7.07
C THR A 292 8.18 -30.65 -6.69
N GLY A 293 8.50 -30.57 -5.40
CA GLY A 293 9.49 -29.61 -4.87
C GLY A 293 8.98 -28.16 -4.82
N ILE A 294 7.73 -27.89 -5.21
CA ILE A 294 7.17 -26.55 -5.24
C ILE A 294 6.31 -26.34 -3.99
N TYR A 295 6.71 -25.37 -3.15
CA TYR A 295 5.93 -25.00 -1.97
C TYR A 295 4.95 -23.88 -2.30
N VAL A 296 3.66 -24.17 -2.22
CA VAL A 296 2.57 -23.21 -2.45
C VAL A 296 1.93 -22.85 -1.09
N PRO A 297 2.21 -21.67 -0.52
CA PRO A 297 1.63 -21.24 0.75
C PRO A 297 0.11 -21.24 0.72
N ILE A 298 -0.49 -21.44 1.89
CA ILE A 298 -1.94 -21.38 2.07
C ILE A 298 -2.32 -20.21 3.00
N CYS A 299 -3.45 -19.57 2.71
CA CYS A 299 -4.00 -18.47 3.50
C CYS A 299 -5.39 -18.84 3.99
N SER A 300 -5.58 -18.98 5.29
CA SER A 300 -6.88 -19.23 5.90
C SER A 300 -7.72 -17.95 5.91
N ASP A 301 -8.92 -17.98 5.34
CA ASP A 301 -9.78 -16.83 5.14
C ASP A 301 -11.13 -17.01 5.81
N GLY A 302 -11.41 -16.15 6.77
CA GLY A 302 -12.69 -16.07 7.49
C GLY A 302 -12.88 -17.11 8.58
N GLY A 303 -13.81 -16.84 9.49
CA GLY A 303 -14.24 -17.75 10.55
C GLY A 303 -13.28 -17.93 11.72
N ILE A 304 -12.15 -17.24 11.75
CA ILE A 304 -11.18 -17.27 12.84
C ILE A 304 -11.39 -16.02 13.70
N VAL A 305 -11.86 -16.20 14.92
CA VAL A 305 -12.20 -15.12 15.86
C VAL A 305 -11.32 -15.11 17.11
N HIS A 306 -10.51 -16.13 17.30
CA HIS A 306 -9.54 -16.29 18.39
C HIS A 306 -8.25 -16.87 17.83
N ASP A 307 -7.13 -16.53 18.47
CA ASP A 307 -5.78 -17.08 18.26
C ASP A 307 -5.56 -18.42 18.99
#